data_8a3b69884b3016452b58d3e405b56f2f
#
_entry.id   8a3b69884b3016452b58d3e405b56f2f
#
_cell.length_a   1.000
_cell.length_b   1.000
_cell.length_c   1.000
_cell.angle_alpha   90.00
_cell.angle_beta   90.00
_cell.angle_gamma   90.00
#
_symmetry.space_group_name_H-M   'P 1'
#
loop_
_entity.id
_entity.type
_entity.pdbx_description
1 polymer ?
#
loop_
_entity_poly.entity_id
_entity_poly.type
_entity_poly.pdbx_seq_one_letter_code
_entity_poly.pdbx_strand_id
1 'polypeptide(L)'
;MTAASVKLIKLGVVLTDRGSKYAVTGAVVRSRAEVDAALKELKQDRAYAKATHNTWAALLPTGGLKADDGESGAGIVILRMLEREGLRDHLLVVTRWYGGKKLGGDRFRRVQDAVRHYLDQLPQS
;
A
#
# COMPACT_ATOMS: atom_id res chain seq x y z
N MET A 1 8.44 28.25 0.41
CA MET A 1 8.10 27.09 -0.43
C MET A 1 7.41 26.03 0.40
N THR A 2 6.26 25.60 -0.02
CA THR A 2 5.54 24.56 0.71
C THR A 2 6.09 23.18 0.33
N ALA A 3 6.27 22.34 1.34
CA ALA A 3 6.60 20.93 1.08
C ALA A 3 5.43 20.28 0.33
N ALA A 4 5.73 19.23 -0.44
CA ALA A 4 4.70 18.46 -1.09
C ALA A 4 3.73 17.93 -0.03
N SER A 5 2.43 18.17 -0.24
CA SER A 5 1.38 17.73 0.66
C SER A 5 0.56 16.68 -0.07
N VAL A 6 0.42 15.50 0.52
CA VAL A 6 -0.30 14.39 -0.08
C VAL A 6 -1.39 13.95 0.89
N LYS A 7 -2.62 13.91 0.38
CA LYS A 7 -3.75 13.44 1.19
C LYS A 7 -3.80 11.92 1.17
N LEU A 8 -3.70 11.31 2.35
CA LEU A 8 -3.82 9.87 2.50
C LEU A 8 -5.27 9.44 2.57
N ILE A 9 -5.57 8.32 1.91
CA ILE A 9 -6.86 7.65 2.01
C ILE A 9 -6.59 6.37 2.80
N LYS A 10 -6.68 6.48 4.13
CA LYS A 10 -6.38 5.37 5.05
C LYS A 10 -7.65 4.59 5.33
N LEU A 11 -7.72 3.35 4.87
CA LEU A 11 -8.84 2.48 5.22
C LEU A 11 -8.65 1.79 6.57
N GLY A 12 -7.42 1.77 7.08
CA GLY A 12 -7.10 1.05 8.30
C GLY A 12 -7.04 -0.45 8.06
N VAL A 13 -7.18 -1.24 9.11
CA VAL A 13 -7.13 -2.71 9.03
C VAL A 13 -8.37 -3.21 8.29
N VAL A 14 -8.15 -3.90 7.18
CA VAL A 14 -9.24 -4.41 6.33
C VAL A 14 -9.39 -5.92 6.43
N LEU A 15 -8.37 -6.64 6.91
CA LEU A 15 -8.46 -8.08 7.12
C LEU A 15 -7.43 -8.55 8.14
N THR A 16 -7.70 -9.72 8.70
CA THR A 16 -6.79 -10.40 9.63
C THR A 16 -6.73 -11.86 9.22
N ASP A 17 -5.53 -12.44 9.25
CA ASP A 17 -5.34 -13.86 8.96
C ASP A 17 -4.28 -14.42 9.90
N ARG A 18 -4.65 -15.43 10.66
CA ARG A 18 -3.76 -16.12 11.62
C ARG A 18 -3.01 -15.13 12.52
N GLY A 19 -3.73 -14.10 12.97
CA GLY A 19 -3.20 -13.05 13.84
C GLY A 19 -2.49 -11.91 13.13
N SER A 20 -2.07 -12.06 11.87
CA SER A 20 -1.52 -10.97 11.09
C SER A 20 -2.63 -10.01 10.67
N LYS A 21 -2.40 -8.72 10.87
CA LYS A 21 -3.35 -7.67 10.47
C LYS A 21 -2.83 -6.98 9.22
N TYR A 22 -3.73 -6.70 8.29
CA TYR A 22 -3.40 -6.01 7.05
C TYR A 22 -4.23 -4.74 6.93
N ALA A 23 -3.55 -3.64 6.68
CA ALA A 23 -4.21 -2.36 6.39
C ALA A 23 -3.83 -1.92 4.98
N VAL A 24 -4.67 -1.08 4.39
CA VAL A 24 -4.38 -0.51 3.08
C VAL A 24 -4.59 1.00 3.11
N THR A 25 -3.67 1.71 2.48
CA THR A 25 -3.69 3.17 2.37
C THR A 25 -3.39 3.54 0.93
N GLY A 26 -4.13 4.49 0.39
CA GLY A 26 -3.88 5.00 -0.94
C GLY A 26 -3.66 6.50 -0.94
N ALA A 27 -3.14 7.00 -2.03
CA ALA A 27 -2.95 8.43 -2.25
C ALA A 27 -2.80 8.73 -3.73
N VAL A 28 -3.29 9.88 -4.17
CA VAL A 28 -3.01 10.38 -5.52
C VAL A 28 -1.61 10.97 -5.51
N VAL A 29 -0.73 10.47 -6.36
CA VAL A 29 0.67 10.91 -6.46
C VAL A 29 1.06 11.00 -7.93
N ARG A 30 1.87 11.98 -8.29
CA ARG A 30 2.33 12.16 -9.67
C ARG A 30 3.84 12.17 -9.80
N SER A 31 4.56 12.04 -8.68
CA SER A 31 6.01 12.09 -8.69
C SER A 31 6.59 11.24 -7.57
N ARG A 32 7.86 10.90 -7.69
CA ARG A 32 8.58 10.21 -6.61
C ARG A 32 8.58 11.03 -5.32
N ALA A 33 8.70 12.35 -5.44
CA ALA A 33 8.69 13.21 -4.27
C ALA A 33 7.35 13.10 -3.52
N GLU A 34 6.24 13.00 -4.25
CA GLU A 34 4.92 12.83 -3.64
C GLU A 34 4.77 11.46 -3.01
N VAL A 35 5.34 10.42 -3.62
CA VAL A 35 5.36 9.07 -3.02
C VAL A 35 6.10 9.14 -1.67
N ASP A 36 7.28 9.75 -1.65
CA ASP A 36 8.09 9.85 -0.43
C ASP A 36 7.34 10.65 0.65
N ALA A 37 6.66 11.73 0.26
CA ALA A 37 5.87 12.55 1.19
C ALA A 37 4.71 11.73 1.78
N ALA A 38 4.03 10.93 0.97
CA ALA A 38 2.93 10.08 1.42
C ALA A 38 3.41 9.04 2.41
N LEU A 39 4.54 8.39 2.11
CA LEU A 39 5.11 7.37 3.00
C LEU A 39 5.54 7.98 4.33
N LYS A 40 6.15 9.16 4.29
CA LYS A 40 6.55 9.88 5.50
C LYS A 40 5.33 10.24 6.34
N GLU A 41 4.27 10.74 5.71
CA GLU A 41 3.03 11.08 6.38
C GLU A 41 2.40 9.86 7.05
N LEU A 42 2.36 8.72 6.35
CA LEU A 42 1.82 7.49 6.90
C LEU A 42 2.58 7.05 8.15
N LYS A 43 3.91 7.16 8.13
CA LYS A 43 4.76 6.72 9.24
C LYS A 43 4.80 7.71 10.40
N GLN A 44 4.14 8.85 10.30
CA GLN A 44 3.90 9.71 11.46
C GLN A 44 2.92 9.05 12.43
N ASP A 45 2.07 8.16 11.96
CA ASP A 45 1.30 7.27 12.82
C ASP A 45 2.24 6.18 13.33
N ARG A 46 2.49 6.15 14.64
CA ARG A 46 3.46 5.23 15.24
C ARG A 46 3.14 3.76 14.98
N ALA A 47 1.87 3.41 14.93
CA ALA A 47 1.46 2.03 14.63
C ALA A 47 1.98 1.62 13.25
N TYR A 48 1.88 2.49 12.27
CA TYR A 48 2.35 2.22 10.89
C TYR A 48 3.88 2.24 10.83
N ALA A 49 4.53 3.17 11.53
CA ALA A 49 5.98 3.22 11.58
C ALA A 49 6.58 1.94 12.17
N LYS A 50 5.88 1.32 13.13
CA LYS A 50 6.32 0.09 13.81
C LYS A 50 5.80 -1.18 13.14
N ALA A 51 5.08 -1.08 12.05
CA ALA A 51 4.56 -2.25 11.35
C ALA A 51 5.70 -3.13 10.85
N THR A 52 5.39 -4.41 10.68
CA THR A 52 6.38 -5.37 10.19
C THR A 52 6.76 -5.05 8.76
N HIS A 53 5.78 -4.74 7.91
CA HIS A 53 6.02 -4.38 6.52
C HIS A 53 5.07 -3.27 6.09
N ASN A 54 5.59 -2.33 5.30
CA ASN A 54 4.81 -1.34 4.57
C ASN A 54 5.17 -1.49 3.09
N THR A 55 4.62 -2.51 2.46
CA THR A 55 4.85 -2.78 1.04
C THR A 55 4.08 -1.78 0.20
N TRP A 56 4.69 -1.23 -0.84
CA TRP A 56 3.97 -0.26 -1.66
C TRP A 56 4.31 -0.37 -3.13
N ALA A 57 3.42 0.16 -3.95
CA ALA A 57 3.65 0.39 -5.37
C ALA A 57 2.92 1.65 -5.79
N ALA A 58 3.45 2.31 -6.81
CA ALA A 58 2.86 3.51 -7.38
C ALA A 58 2.95 3.43 -8.90
N LEU A 59 1.87 3.84 -9.57
CA LEU A 59 1.84 3.95 -11.02
C LEU A 59 1.84 5.42 -11.39
N LEU A 60 3.03 5.92 -11.74
CA LEU A 60 3.27 7.33 -12.02
C LEU A 60 3.20 7.60 -13.53
N PRO A 61 3.10 8.88 -13.95
CA PRO A 61 3.20 9.21 -15.38
C PRO A 61 4.51 8.68 -16.01
N THR A 62 5.59 8.59 -15.23
CA THR A 62 6.89 8.11 -15.70
C THR A 62 7.04 6.60 -15.64
N GLY A 63 6.06 5.88 -15.08
CA GLY A 63 6.11 4.42 -14.97
C GLY A 63 5.85 3.93 -13.55
N GLY A 64 5.99 2.63 -13.34
CA GLY A 64 5.74 2.00 -12.06
C GLY A 64 6.95 2.04 -11.13
N LEU A 65 6.67 2.22 -9.85
CA LEU A 65 7.66 2.08 -8.77
C LEU A 65 7.10 1.12 -7.73
N LYS A 66 7.98 0.44 -7.03
CA LYS A 66 7.55 -0.47 -5.95
C LYS A 66 8.65 -0.68 -4.94
N ALA A 67 8.27 -1.10 -3.74
CA ALA A 67 9.19 -1.53 -2.71
C ALA A 67 8.52 -2.59 -1.83
N ASP A 68 9.22 -3.68 -1.58
CA ASP A 68 8.69 -4.80 -0.80
C ASP A 68 8.69 -4.52 0.70
N ASP A 69 9.64 -3.75 1.16
CA ASP A 69 9.82 -3.45 2.59
C ASP A 69 9.84 -4.74 3.44
N GLY A 70 10.62 -5.72 2.98
CA GLY A 70 10.79 -6.99 3.67
C GLY A 70 9.75 -8.06 3.36
N GLU A 71 8.62 -7.73 2.73
CA GLU A 71 7.63 -8.70 2.25
C GLU A 71 7.98 -9.09 0.82
N SER A 72 8.99 -9.95 0.69
CA SER A 72 9.59 -10.27 -0.60
C SER A 72 8.55 -10.68 -1.65
N GLY A 73 8.55 -9.98 -2.78
CA GLY A 73 7.65 -10.23 -3.89
C GLY A 73 6.28 -9.55 -3.79
N ALA A 74 5.98 -8.87 -2.68
CA ALA A 74 4.66 -8.26 -2.51
C ALA A 74 4.49 -6.96 -3.30
N GLY A 75 5.56 -6.21 -3.50
CA GLY A 75 5.48 -4.94 -4.24
C GLY A 75 5.00 -5.11 -5.66
N ILE A 76 5.49 -6.14 -6.36
CA ILE A 76 5.06 -6.40 -7.74
C ILE A 76 3.59 -6.81 -7.81
N VAL A 77 3.08 -7.49 -6.78
CA VAL A 77 1.66 -7.87 -6.72
C VAL A 77 0.80 -6.60 -6.74
N ILE A 78 1.16 -5.62 -5.92
CA ILE A 78 0.42 -4.35 -5.85
C ILE A 78 0.52 -3.61 -7.18
N LEU A 79 1.72 -3.52 -7.75
CA LEU A 79 1.94 -2.80 -9.01
C LEU A 79 1.12 -3.39 -10.14
N ARG A 80 1.10 -4.72 -10.26
CA ARG A 80 0.34 -5.38 -11.31
C ARG A 80 -1.16 -5.14 -11.17
N MET A 81 -1.66 -5.04 -9.94
CA MET A 81 -3.06 -4.73 -9.72
C MET A 81 -3.39 -3.29 -10.13
N LEU A 82 -2.50 -2.34 -9.81
CA LEU A 82 -2.65 -0.95 -10.27
C LEU A 82 -2.69 -0.88 -11.80
N GLU A 83 -1.78 -1.60 -12.46
CA GLU A 83 -1.70 -1.62 -13.92
C GLU A 83 -2.96 -2.23 -14.53
N ARG A 84 -3.40 -3.36 -13.99
CA ARG A 84 -4.56 -4.09 -14.49
C ARG A 84 -5.84 -3.26 -14.36
N GLU A 85 -5.98 -2.54 -13.26
CA GLU A 85 -7.15 -1.69 -13.02
C GLU A 85 -7.05 -0.33 -13.71
N GLY A 86 -5.89 -0.02 -14.30
CA GLY A 86 -5.66 1.28 -14.90
C GLY A 86 -5.70 2.43 -13.91
N LEU A 87 -5.37 2.16 -12.63
CA LEU A 87 -5.37 3.18 -11.58
C LEU A 87 -4.04 3.92 -11.60
N ARG A 88 -3.98 4.95 -12.42
CA ARG A 88 -2.77 5.75 -12.65
C ARG A 88 -2.69 6.89 -11.66
N ASP A 89 -1.47 7.47 -11.53
CA ASP A 89 -1.19 8.57 -10.62
C ASP A 89 -1.62 8.23 -9.20
N HIS A 90 -1.29 7.00 -8.78
CA HIS A 90 -1.79 6.46 -7.52
C HIS A 90 -0.73 5.63 -6.84
N LEU A 91 -0.70 5.74 -5.51
CA LEU A 91 0.11 4.94 -4.60
C LEU A 91 -0.80 4.06 -3.78
N LEU A 92 -0.45 2.79 -3.61
CA LEU A 92 -1.08 1.92 -2.62
C LEU A 92 -0.01 1.36 -1.69
N VAL A 93 -0.29 1.41 -0.39
CA VAL A 93 0.55 0.82 0.65
C VAL A 93 -0.26 -0.25 1.35
N VAL A 94 0.28 -1.46 1.40
CA VAL A 94 -0.28 -2.54 2.21
C VAL A 94 0.61 -2.70 3.43
N THR A 95 0.04 -2.47 4.60
CA THR A 95 0.73 -2.52 5.88
C THR A 95 0.38 -3.82 6.58
N ARG A 96 1.39 -4.55 7.05
CA ARG A 96 1.19 -5.79 7.78
C ARG A 96 1.83 -5.73 9.15
N TRP A 97 1.08 -6.14 10.16
CA TRP A 97 1.58 -6.41 11.51
C TRP A 97 1.58 -7.92 11.70
N TYR A 98 2.78 -8.51 11.80
CA TYR A 98 2.94 -9.96 11.91
C TYR A 98 2.30 -10.47 13.20
N GLY A 99 1.52 -11.55 13.09
CA GLY A 99 0.76 -12.11 14.21
C GLY A 99 1.36 -13.36 14.84
N GLY A 100 2.62 -13.67 14.54
CA GLY A 100 3.31 -14.81 15.15
C GLY A 100 3.23 -16.12 14.36
N LYS A 101 2.44 -16.15 13.27
CA LYS A 101 2.33 -17.34 12.43
C LYS A 101 2.66 -16.99 10.98
N LYS A 102 3.48 -17.83 10.35
CA LYS A 102 3.84 -17.65 8.95
C LYS A 102 2.65 -18.00 8.06
N LEU A 103 2.40 -17.17 7.05
CA LEU A 103 1.31 -17.39 6.10
C LEU A 103 1.77 -18.09 4.83
N GLY A 104 3.08 -18.24 4.62
CA GLY A 104 3.62 -18.86 3.42
C GLY A 104 3.13 -18.13 2.16
N GLY A 105 2.67 -18.88 1.16
CA GLY A 105 2.15 -18.33 -0.08
C GLY A 105 0.87 -17.53 0.10
N ASP A 106 0.11 -17.77 1.17
CA ASP A 106 -1.14 -17.03 1.43
C ASP A 106 -0.90 -15.56 1.67
N ARG A 107 0.31 -15.15 2.04
CA ARG A 107 0.63 -13.73 2.26
C ARG A 107 0.38 -12.89 1.01
N PHE A 108 0.65 -13.43 -0.19
CA PHE A 108 0.39 -12.72 -1.44
C PHE A 108 -1.10 -12.58 -1.70
N ARG A 109 -1.86 -13.63 -1.38
CA ARG A 109 -3.32 -13.55 -1.50
C ARG A 109 -3.88 -12.49 -0.56
N ARG A 110 -3.33 -12.38 0.66
CA ARG A 110 -3.78 -11.34 1.61
C ARG A 110 -3.45 -9.95 1.10
N VAL A 111 -2.29 -9.77 0.48
CA VAL A 111 -1.94 -8.49 -0.17
C VAL A 111 -2.95 -8.15 -1.26
N GLN A 112 -3.30 -9.13 -2.11
CA GLN A 112 -4.31 -8.94 -3.14
C GLN A 112 -5.66 -8.56 -2.53
N ASP A 113 -6.07 -9.24 -1.48
CA ASP A 113 -7.34 -8.96 -0.80
C ASP A 113 -7.36 -7.54 -0.24
N ALA A 114 -6.26 -7.10 0.37
CA ALA A 114 -6.17 -5.74 0.91
C ALA A 114 -6.30 -4.70 -0.19
N VAL A 115 -5.60 -4.91 -1.31
CA VAL A 115 -5.70 -4.01 -2.47
C VAL A 115 -7.13 -4.01 -3.00
N ARG A 116 -7.77 -5.17 -3.08
CA ARG A 116 -9.16 -5.27 -3.57
C ARG A 116 -10.11 -4.47 -2.68
N HIS A 117 -9.94 -4.50 -1.37
CA HIS A 117 -10.72 -3.67 -0.46
C HIS A 117 -10.62 -2.19 -0.82
N TYR A 118 -9.41 -1.73 -1.14
CA TYR A 118 -9.23 -0.34 -1.53
C TYR A 118 -9.91 -0.03 -2.86
N LEU A 119 -9.70 -0.88 -3.86
CA LEU A 119 -10.26 -0.67 -5.20
C LEU A 119 -11.78 -0.67 -5.17
N ASP A 120 -12.38 -1.53 -4.35
CA ASP A 120 -13.83 -1.67 -4.28
C ASP A 120 -14.51 -0.43 -3.68
N GLN A 121 -13.81 0.35 -2.86
CA GLN A 121 -14.40 1.56 -2.26
C GLN A 121 -14.19 2.82 -3.12
N LEU A 122 -13.44 2.74 -4.21
CA LEU A 122 -13.27 3.89 -5.10
C LEU A 122 -14.57 4.22 -5.81
N PRO A 123 -14.87 5.53 -6.01
CA PRO A 123 -16.06 5.91 -6.77
C PRO A 123 -16.03 5.33 -8.18
N GLN A 124 -17.16 4.83 -8.64
CA GLN A 124 -17.35 4.41 -10.01
C GLN A 124 -17.55 5.66 -10.87
N SER A 125 -16.79 5.79 -11.95
CA SER A 125 -16.95 6.92 -12.86
C SER A 125 -17.86 6.57 -14.02
#